data_0e8c31451c521e746f146cb103abe5bc
#
_entry.id   0e8c31451c521e746f146cb103abe5bc
#
_cell.length_a   1.000
_cell.length_b   1.000
_cell.length_c   1.000
_cell.angle_alpha   90.00
_cell.angle_beta   90.00
_cell.angle_gamma   90.00
#
_symmetry.space_group_name_H-M   'P 1'
#
loop_
_entity.id
_entity.type
_entity.pdbx_description
1 polymer ?
#
loop_
_entity_poly.entity_id
_entity_poly.type
_entity_poly.pdbx_seq_one_letter_code
_entity_poly.pdbx_strand_id
1 'polypeptide(L)'
;MRGIVIAATLLAACGAPAVRAAEPVRLRYRFQVGDRIDMDVAHRALTETTMNGTTQTVETMTDSRKTWRVVAVDAAGRATLEHSVDDVVMTSRTSDKGEVRWASAGTADPPPGYEGVRQSLGVTLSRLVIDATGRVLDRRELRPCPASATGDLVVVPLPDEPVTAGAEWTIPQEVVVEAPGAGRKAVKARLRYRLEDLHDGLATIRVDTTVLTPVDDPRLEARLLERIWDGTIKFDVEAGRVVSRKTGVDRRVVGFSGPQSSVRYKSSLEERVR
;
A
#
# COMPACT_ATOMS: atom_id res chain seq x y z
N MET A 1 84.19 26.35 -3.73
CA MET A 1 82.88 26.95 -3.94
C MET A 1 81.88 25.79 -3.98
N ARG A 2 81.09 25.63 -2.91
CA ARG A 2 80.10 24.53 -2.76
C ARG A 2 78.72 25.12 -3.07
N GLY A 3 78.09 24.65 -4.15
CA GLY A 3 76.68 24.95 -4.51
C GLY A 3 75.73 24.14 -3.72
N ILE A 4 74.77 24.77 -3.03
CA ILE A 4 73.65 24.16 -2.30
C ILE A 4 72.48 24.06 -3.28
N VAL A 5 72.02 22.86 -3.56
CA VAL A 5 70.78 22.60 -4.32
C VAL A 5 69.65 22.48 -3.30
N ILE A 6 68.69 23.41 -3.33
CA ILE A 6 67.47 23.34 -2.53
C ILE A 6 66.40 22.57 -3.38
N ALA A 7 66.01 21.38 -2.92
CA ALA A 7 64.92 20.62 -3.49
C ALA A 7 63.59 21.11 -2.89
N ALA A 8 62.75 21.73 -3.71
CA ALA A 8 61.37 22.12 -3.32
C ALA A 8 60.44 20.93 -3.47
N THR A 9 59.96 20.40 -2.35
CA THR A 9 58.97 19.32 -2.33
C THR A 9 57.54 19.93 -2.45
N LEU A 10 56.89 19.74 -3.61
CA LEU A 10 55.48 20.09 -3.78
C LEU A 10 54.61 19.02 -3.07
N LEU A 11 53.94 19.38 -1.98
CA LEU A 11 52.85 18.62 -1.40
C LEU A 11 51.59 18.81 -2.25
N ALA A 12 51.20 17.78 -3.03
CA ALA A 12 49.91 17.73 -3.67
C ALA A 12 48.84 17.38 -2.62
N ALA A 13 48.03 18.36 -2.21
CA ALA A 13 46.86 18.12 -1.37
C ALA A 13 45.77 17.42 -2.22
N CYS A 14 45.63 16.13 -2.08
CA CYS A 14 44.46 15.39 -2.58
C CYS A 14 43.24 15.82 -1.77
N GLY A 15 42.46 16.78 -2.29
CA GLY A 15 41.14 17.13 -1.78
C GLY A 15 40.19 15.98 -2.05
N ALA A 16 39.84 15.17 -1.02
CA ALA A 16 38.76 14.24 -1.10
C ALA A 16 37.44 15.03 -1.38
N PRO A 17 36.58 14.58 -2.34
CA PRO A 17 35.32 15.25 -2.55
C PRO A 17 34.51 15.16 -1.26
N ALA A 18 34.14 16.31 -0.69
CA ALA A 18 33.23 16.36 0.44
C ALA A 18 31.90 15.77 -0.02
N VAL A 19 31.54 14.60 0.49
CA VAL A 19 30.20 14.04 0.34
C VAL A 19 29.24 15.04 0.99
N ARG A 20 28.55 15.81 0.15
CA ARG A 20 27.55 16.77 0.61
C ARG A 20 26.45 15.94 1.29
N ALA A 21 26.31 16.06 2.60
CA ALA A 21 25.22 15.44 3.33
C ALA A 21 23.89 15.88 2.69
N ALA A 22 23.04 14.93 2.33
CA ALA A 22 21.74 15.25 1.74
C ALA A 22 20.95 16.13 2.72
N GLU A 23 20.41 17.24 2.22
CA GLU A 23 19.59 18.12 3.07
C GLU A 23 18.32 17.39 3.54
N PRO A 24 17.96 17.50 4.84
CA PRO A 24 16.75 16.90 5.35
C PRO A 24 15.51 17.48 4.68
N VAL A 25 14.58 16.62 4.25
CA VAL A 25 13.33 17.01 3.62
C VAL A 25 12.16 16.76 4.55
N ARG A 26 11.21 17.68 4.61
CA ARG A 26 9.95 17.51 5.33
C ARG A 26 8.90 16.94 4.40
N LEU A 27 8.49 15.71 4.65
CA LEU A 27 7.42 15.06 3.92
C LEU A 27 6.08 15.48 4.54
N ARG A 28 5.19 16.13 3.77
CA ARG A 28 3.87 16.61 4.21
C ARG A 28 2.87 16.56 3.07
N TYR A 29 1.67 16.13 3.39
CA TYR A 29 0.54 16.30 2.48
C TYR A 29 0.17 17.77 2.33
N ARG A 30 -0.19 18.13 1.12
CA ARG A 30 -0.66 19.48 0.76
C ARG A 30 -1.93 19.33 -0.05
N PHE A 31 -3.05 19.59 0.57
CA PHE A 31 -4.35 19.51 -0.08
C PHE A 31 -5.01 20.89 -0.11
N GLN A 32 -5.74 21.15 -1.18
CA GLN A 32 -6.59 22.31 -1.34
C GLN A 32 -8.04 21.86 -1.54
N VAL A 33 -9.00 22.65 -1.07
CA VAL A 33 -10.42 22.36 -1.30
C VAL A 33 -10.69 22.34 -2.80
N GLY A 34 -11.33 21.28 -3.27
CA GLY A 34 -11.61 21.07 -4.68
C GLY A 34 -10.59 20.19 -5.39
N ASP A 35 -9.43 19.89 -4.78
CA ASP A 35 -8.47 18.94 -5.37
C ASP A 35 -9.15 17.61 -5.68
N ARG A 36 -8.82 17.07 -6.84
CA ARG A 36 -9.25 15.77 -7.31
C ARG A 36 -8.03 14.92 -7.61
N ILE A 37 -8.00 13.72 -7.05
CA ILE A 37 -6.92 12.75 -7.25
C ILE A 37 -7.53 11.53 -7.91
N ASP A 38 -7.34 11.43 -9.23
CA ASP A 38 -7.78 10.28 -10.02
C ASP A 38 -6.67 9.25 -10.04
N MET A 39 -7.00 8.00 -9.77
CA MET A 39 -6.06 6.89 -9.65
C MET A 39 -6.49 5.71 -10.49
N ASP A 40 -5.57 5.20 -11.30
CA ASP A 40 -5.68 3.86 -11.86
C ASP A 40 -5.19 2.85 -10.81
N VAL A 41 -6.00 1.82 -10.58
CA VAL A 41 -5.73 0.78 -9.59
C VAL A 41 -5.82 -0.58 -10.25
N ALA A 42 -4.74 -1.36 -10.14
CA ALA A 42 -4.68 -2.74 -10.60
C ALA A 42 -4.43 -3.65 -9.40
N HIS A 43 -5.38 -4.55 -9.12
CA HIS A 43 -5.24 -5.58 -8.09
C HIS A 43 -5.26 -6.96 -8.73
N ARG A 44 -4.28 -7.79 -8.38
CA ARG A 44 -4.14 -9.16 -8.84
C ARG A 44 -3.97 -10.04 -7.62
N ALA A 45 -4.74 -11.11 -7.51
CA ALA A 45 -4.57 -12.08 -6.43
C ALA A 45 -4.71 -13.51 -6.96
N LEU A 46 -3.86 -14.38 -6.44
CA LEU A 46 -3.85 -15.81 -6.68
C LEU A 46 -3.92 -16.53 -5.33
N THR A 47 -4.92 -17.39 -5.17
CA THR A 47 -5.04 -18.29 -4.03
C THR A 47 -4.96 -19.72 -4.52
N GLU A 48 -3.96 -20.46 -4.05
CA GLU A 48 -3.81 -21.90 -4.29
C GLU A 48 -4.12 -22.63 -2.98
N THR A 49 -5.18 -23.41 -2.97
CA THR A 49 -5.59 -24.20 -1.81
C THR A 49 -5.44 -25.68 -2.11
N THR A 50 -4.58 -26.36 -1.36
CA THR A 50 -4.39 -27.81 -1.46
C THR A 50 -5.03 -28.49 -0.26
N MET A 51 -5.84 -29.50 -0.51
CA MET A 51 -6.47 -30.36 0.50
C MET A 51 -6.45 -31.80 0.02
N ASN A 52 -5.90 -32.70 0.82
CA ASN A 52 -5.84 -34.14 0.52
C ASN A 52 -5.28 -34.45 -0.89
N GLY A 53 -4.24 -33.74 -1.31
CA GLY A 53 -3.60 -33.92 -2.62
C GLY A 53 -4.29 -33.23 -3.79
N THR A 54 -5.47 -32.65 -3.60
CA THR A 54 -6.16 -31.86 -4.65
C THR A 54 -5.88 -30.40 -4.44
N THR A 55 -5.49 -29.70 -5.52
CA THR A 55 -5.23 -28.25 -5.50
C THR A 55 -6.32 -27.53 -6.30
N GLN A 56 -6.96 -26.56 -5.65
CA GLN A 56 -7.86 -25.60 -6.28
C GLN A 56 -7.14 -24.26 -6.39
N THR A 57 -7.27 -23.63 -7.55
CA THR A 57 -6.69 -22.30 -7.82
C THR A 57 -7.80 -21.31 -8.10
N VAL A 58 -7.73 -20.16 -7.44
CA VAL A 58 -8.57 -18.98 -7.70
C VAL A 58 -7.68 -17.81 -8.03
N GLU A 59 -7.85 -17.25 -9.22
CA GLU A 59 -7.17 -16.05 -9.68
C GLU A 59 -8.20 -14.93 -9.83
N THR A 60 -7.92 -13.76 -9.26
CA THR A 60 -8.75 -12.56 -9.41
C THR A 60 -7.92 -11.40 -9.92
N MET A 61 -8.49 -10.66 -10.88
CA MET A 61 -7.92 -9.45 -11.43
C MET A 61 -8.98 -8.36 -11.38
N THR A 62 -8.63 -7.22 -10.81
CA THR A 62 -9.50 -6.04 -10.77
C THR A 62 -8.71 -4.83 -11.24
N ASP A 63 -9.18 -4.19 -12.29
CA ASP A 63 -8.72 -2.89 -12.74
C ASP A 63 -9.82 -1.89 -12.49
N SER A 64 -9.52 -0.78 -11.80
CA SER A 64 -10.53 0.22 -11.43
C SER A 64 -9.96 1.63 -11.50
N ARG A 65 -10.86 2.60 -11.72
CA ARG A 65 -10.58 4.00 -11.49
C ARG A 65 -11.21 4.45 -10.18
N LYS A 66 -10.38 5.03 -9.34
CA LYS A 66 -10.79 5.61 -8.05
C LYS A 66 -10.57 7.11 -8.08
N THR A 67 -11.47 7.84 -7.46
CA THR A 67 -11.34 9.27 -7.26
C THR A 67 -11.38 9.58 -5.78
N TRP A 68 -10.43 10.44 -5.37
CA TRP A 68 -10.48 11.12 -4.09
C TRP A 68 -10.69 12.60 -4.34
N ARG A 69 -11.69 13.18 -3.67
CA ARG A 69 -11.99 14.60 -3.73
C ARG A 69 -11.76 15.24 -2.36
N VAL A 70 -11.01 16.33 -2.32
CA VAL A 70 -10.85 17.13 -1.11
C VAL A 70 -12.05 18.06 -0.97
N VAL A 71 -12.89 17.80 0.03
CA VAL A 71 -14.15 18.56 0.23
C VAL A 71 -14.01 19.65 1.28
N ALA A 72 -13.01 19.55 2.17
CA ALA A 72 -12.72 20.60 3.16
C ALA A 72 -11.24 20.53 3.57
N VAL A 73 -10.68 21.67 3.92
CA VAL A 73 -9.38 21.80 4.61
C VAL A 73 -9.58 22.84 5.71
N ASP A 74 -9.28 22.49 6.95
CA ASP A 74 -9.44 23.41 8.07
C ASP A 74 -8.19 24.27 8.33
N ALA A 75 -8.28 25.19 9.27
CA ALA A 75 -7.18 26.09 9.63
C ALA A 75 -5.94 25.38 10.19
N ALA A 76 -6.07 24.13 10.67
CA ALA A 76 -4.96 23.30 11.11
C ALA A 76 -4.35 22.45 9.97
N GLY A 77 -4.83 22.62 8.72
CA GLY A 77 -4.39 21.86 7.55
C GLY A 77 -4.93 20.42 7.50
N ARG A 78 -5.95 20.08 8.31
CA ARG A 78 -6.60 18.77 8.23
C ARG A 78 -7.54 18.75 7.03
N ALA A 79 -7.36 17.74 6.18
CA ALA A 79 -8.14 17.57 4.96
C ALA A 79 -9.24 16.53 5.13
N THR A 80 -10.43 16.84 4.62
CA THR A 80 -11.53 15.88 4.48
C THR A 80 -11.59 15.42 3.03
N LEU A 81 -11.44 14.10 2.81
CA LEU A 81 -11.46 13.48 1.50
C LEU A 81 -12.68 12.57 1.35
N GLU A 82 -13.28 12.60 0.18
CA GLU A 82 -14.35 11.68 -0.23
C GLU A 82 -13.86 10.74 -1.30
N HIS A 83 -14.16 9.47 -1.15
CA HIS A 83 -13.74 8.38 -2.04
C HIS A 83 -14.91 7.87 -2.87
N SER A 84 -14.69 7.71 -4.17
CA SER A 84 -15.58 7.02 -5.11
C SER A 84 -14.79 6.07 -6.01
N VAL A 85 -15.49 5.11 -6.61
CA VAL A 85 -14.99 4.27 -7.71
C VAL A 85 -15.81 4.62 -8.94
N ASP A 86 -15.16 5.04 -10.01
CA ASP A 86 -15.83 5.53 -11.22
C ASP A 86 -16.14 4.39 -12.19
N ASP A 87 -15.20 3.47 -12.36
CA ASP A 87 -15.39 2.25 -13.15
C ASP A 87 -14.53 1.08 -12.64
N VAL A 88 -14.89 -0.12 -13.10
CA VAL A 88 -14.18 -1.34 -12.74
C VAL A 88 -14.29 -2.39 -13.84
N VAL A 89 -13.21 -3.13 -14.05
CA VAL A 89 -13.17 -4.38 -14.78
C VAL A 89 -12.71 -5.48 -13.82
N MET A 90 -13.50 -6.53 -13.69
CA MET A 90 -13.22 -7.65 -12.80
C MET A 90 -13.16 -8.95 -13.60
N THR A 91 -12.15 -9.75 -13.32
CA THR A 91 -12.01 -11.11 -13.86
C THR A 91 -11.74 -12.05 -12.70
N SER A 92 -12.47 -13.16 -12.67
CA SER A 92 -12.24 -14.26 -11.73
C SER A 92 -12.12 -15.56 -12.52
N ARG A 93 -11.03 -16.30 -12.29
CA ARG A 93 -10.79 -17.61 -12.89
C ARG A 93 -10.63 -18.63 -11.78
N THR A 94 -11.37 -19.71 -11.86
CA THR A 94 -11.24 -20.85 -10.94
C THR A 94 -10.92 -22.11 -11.72
N SER A 95 -10.10 -22.99 -11.13
CA SER A 95 -9.67 -24.24 -11.77
C SER A 95 -10.81 -25.17 -12.14
N ASP A 96 -11.97 -25.05 -11.49
CA ASP A 96 -13.16 -25.91 -11.64
C ASP A 96 -14.30 -25.28 -12.44
N LYS A 97 -14.43 -23.94 -12.47
CA LYS A 97 -15.57 -23.22 -13.09
C LYS A 97 -15.19 -22.33 -14.27
N GLY A 98 -13.88 -22.25 -14.58
CA GLY A 98 -13.39 -21.40 -15.67
C GLY A 98 -13.33 -19.92 -15.30
N GLU A 99 -13.52 -19.07 -16.30
CA GLU A 99 -13.36 -17.62 -16.18
C GLU A 99 -14.70 -16.89 -16.25
N VAL A 100 -14.88 -15.94 -15.34
CA VAL A 100 -15.97 -14.95 -15.35
C VAL A 100 -15.35 -13.57 -15.44
N ARG A 101 -15.79 -12.77 -16.41
CA ARG A 101 -15.34 -11.39 -16.61
C ARG A 101 -16.53 -10.45 -16.69
N TRP A 102 -16.41 -9.31 -16.02
CA TRP A 102 -17.40 -8.25 -16.07
C TRP A 102 -16.72 -6.87 -16.10
N ALA A 103 -17.30 -5.94 -16.86
CA ALA A 103 -16.85 -4.55 -16.96
C ALA A 103 -18.04 -3.61 -16.73
N SER A 104 -17.87 -2.63 -15.87
CA SER A 104 -18.92 -1.67 -15.51
C SER A 104 -19.35 -0.78 -16.66
N ALA A 105 -18.45 -0.49 -17.60
CA ALA A 105 -18.73 0.31 -18.80
C ALA A 105 -19.56 -0.46 -19.85
N GLY A 106 -19.73 -1.78 -19.68
CA GLY A 106 -20.54 -2.61 -20.57
C GLY A 106 -22.03 -2.54 -20.25
N THR A 107 -22.85 -3.06 -21.19
CA THR A 107 -24.31 -3.16 -21.02
C THR A 107 -24.75 -4.41 -20.28
N ALA A 108 -23.85 -5.40 -20.13
CA ALA A 108 -24.17 -6.66 -19.45
C ALA A 108 -24.43 -6.45 -17.96
N ASP A 109 -25.42 -7.16 -17.42
CA ASP A 109 -25.65 -7.18 -16.00
C ASP A 109 -24.48 -7.82 -15.25
N PRO A 110 -24.18 -7.37 -14.03
CA PRO A 110 -23.13 -8.00 -13.22
C PRO A 110 -23.48 -9.45 -12.95
N PRO A 111 -22.50 -10.36 -13.07
CA PRO A 111 -22.71 -11.76 -12.71
C PRO A 111 -23.04 -11.89 -11.22
N PRO A 112 -23.61 -13.04 -10.80
CA PRO A 112 -23.91 -13.30 -9.39
C PRO A 112 -22.71 -13.01 -8.49
N GLY A 113 -22.93 -12.23 -7.43
CA GLY A 113 -21.91 -11.76 -6.49
C GLY A 113 -21.27 -10.42 -6.82
N TYR A 114 -21.54 -9.82 -8.00
CA TYR A 114 -21.00 -8.50 -8.40
C TYR A 114 -22.07 -7.39 -8.40
N GLU A 115 -23.31 -7.70 -8.03
CA GLU A 115 -24.42 -6.74 -8.04
C GLU A 115 -24.16 -5.52 -7.16
N GLY A 116 -23.59 -5.76 -5.98
CA GLY A 116 -23.20 -4.70 -5.04
C GLY A 116 -22.12 -3.77 -5.58
N VAL A 117 -21.27 -4.27 -6.48
CA VAL A 117 -20.23 -3.45 -7.12
C VAL A 117 -20.87 -2.39 -8.03
N ARG A 118 -21.83 -2.80 -8.88
CA ARG A 118 -22.54 -1.83 -9.76
C ARG A 118 -23.19 -0.71 -8.96
N GLN A 119 -23.82 -1.03 -7.83
CA GLN A 119 -24.48 -0.03 -6.97
C GLN A 119 -23.51 0.92 -6.26
N SER A 120 -22.24 0.56 -6.17
CA SER A 120 -21.19 1.35 -5.53
C SER A 120 -20.44 2.30 -6.49
N LEU A 121 -20.71 2.22 -7.81
CA LEU A 121 -20.02 3.06 -8.79
C LEU A 121 -20.60 4.46 -8.86
N GLY A 122 -19.71 5.44 -9.01
CA GLY A 122 -20.05 6.87 -9.17
C GLY A 122 -20.65 7.53 -7.92
N VAL A 123 -20.66 6.82 -6.78
CA VAL A 123 -21.19 7.36 -5.52
C VAL A 123 -20.08 7.46 -4.46
N THR A 124 -20.22 8.39 -3.52
CA THR A 124 -19.28 8.50 -2.40
C THR A 124 -19.42 7.29 -1.48
N LEU A 125 -18.36 6.50 -1.38
CA LEU A 125 -18.29 5.27 -0.59
C LEU A 125 -17.84 5.54 0.84
N SER A 126 -16.85 6.40 1.00
CA SER A 126 -16.29 6.73 2.31
C SER A 126 -15.82 8.18 2.39
N ARG A 127 -15.71 8.66 3.61
CA ARG A 127 -15.11 9.95 3.95
C ARG A 127 -13.99 9.74 4.94
N LEU A 128 -12.89 10.43 4.72
CA LEU A 128 -11.67 10.33 5.51
C LEU A 128 -11.24 11.72 5.96
N VAL A 129 -10.86 11.88 7.22
CA VAL A 129 -10.21 13.10 7.73
C VAL A 129 -8.78 12.76 8.08
N ILE A 130 -7.84 13.50 7.52
CA ILE A 130 -6.40 13.29 7.73
C ILE A 130 -5.69 14.58 8.09
N ASP A 131 -4.58 14.47 8.82
CA ASP A 131 -3.67 15.58 9.03
C ASP A 131 -2.58 15.67 7.94
N ALA A 132 -1.73 16.69 8.02
CA ALA A 132 -0.65 16.90 7.07
C ALA A 132 0.44 15.80 7.08
N THR A 133 0.46 14.92 8.07
CA THR A 133 1.34 13.75 8.10
C THR A 133 0.67 12.49 7.53
N GLY A 134 -0.57 12.59 7.08
CA GLY A 134 -1.35 11.45 6.59
C GLY A 134 -1.91 10.56 7.70
N ARG A 135 -1.89 11.01 8.95
CA ARG A 135 -2.54 10.30 10.05
C ARG A 135 -4.05 10.41 9.87
N VAL A 136 -4.73 9.27 9.86
CA VAL A 136 -6.19 9.21 9.79
C VAL A 136 -6.75 9.60 11.15
N LEU A 137 -7.54 10.67 11.18
CA LEU A 137 -8.20 11.20 12.38
C LEU A 137 -9.64 10.73 12.51
N ASP A 138 -10.34 10.58 11.38
CA ASP A 138 -11.70 10.02 11.32
C ASP A 138 -11.89 9.27 9.99
N ARG A 139 -12.71 8.23 10.04
CA ARG A 139 -13.09 7.44 8.86
C ARG A 139 -14.54 7.02 8.98
N ARG A 140 -15.33 7.33 7.96
CA ARG A 140 -16.73 6.94 7.87
C ARG A 140 -17.00 6.21 6.57
N GLU A 141 -17.50 5.00 6.68
CA GLU A 141 -18.08 4.28 5.55
C GLU A 141 -19.51 4.78 5.35
N LEU A 142 -19.80 5.33 4.18
CA LEU A 142 -21.11 5.89 3.84
C LEU A 142 -21.97 4.84 3.12
N ARG A 143 -21.33 3.85 2.51
CA ARG A 143 -21.98 2.71 1.84
C ARG A 143 -21.15 1.45 2.04
N PRO A 144 -21.80 0.27 2.07
CA PRO A 144 -21.07 -1.00 2.05
C PRO A 144 -20.13 -1.03 0.84
N CYS A 145 -18.88 -1.32 1.09
CA CYS A 145 -17.85 -1.40 0.08
C CYS A 145 -17.12 -2.72 0.24
N PRO A 146 -16.84 -3.47 -0.84
CA PRO A 146 -15.97 -4.63 -0.74
C PRO A 146 -14.65 -4.25 -0.06
N ALA A 147 -14.14 -5.12 0.81
CA ALA A 147 -12.93 -4.85 1.61
C ALA A 147 -11.71 -4.45 0.76
N SER A 148 -11.64 -4.93 -0.49
CA SER A 148 -10.64 -4.53 -1.48
C SER A 148 -10.83 -3.11 -2.03
N ALA A 149 -12.06 -2.57 -1.96
CA ALA A 149 -12.37 -1.22 -2.44
C ALA A 149 -12.16 -0.17 -1.35
N THR A 150 -12.09 -0.56 -0.10
CA THR A 150 -11.67 0.31 1.01
C THR A 150 -10.18 0.60 0.98
N GLY A 151 -9.58 0.58 -0.21
CA GLY A 151 -8.18 0.88 -0.45
C GLY A 151 -7.66 1.94 0.48
N ASP A 152 -7.02 1.48 1.53
CA ASP A 152 -6.72 2.24 2.73
C ASP A 152 -5.72 3.35 2.53
N LEU A 153 -5.30 3.65 1.29
CA LEU A 153 -4.05 4.35 1.21
C LEU A 153 -3.94 5.30 0.02
N VAL A 154 -4.83 6.25 -0.06
CA VAL A 154 -4.45 7.55 -0.64
C VAL A 154 -3.33 8.16 0.21
N VAL A 155 -3.28 7.80 1.49
CA VAL A 155 -2.36 8.39 2.45
C VAL A 155 -1.42 7.35 3.05
N VAL A 156 -0.17 7.71 3.13
CA VAL A 156 0.90 7.00 3.80
C VAL A 156 1.26 7.82 5.02
N PRO A 157 1.33 7.25 6.21
CA PRO A 157 1.79 7.99 7.38
C PRO A 157 3.23 8.45 7.18
N LEU A 158 3.43 9.76 7.23
CA LEU A 158 4.73 10.42 7.06
C LEU A 158 5.36 10.73 8.43
N PRO A 159 6.69 10.84 8.53
CA PRO A 159 7.36 11.18 9.79
C PRO A 159 7.06 12.62 10.21
N ASP A 160 7.04 12.88 11.51
CA ASP A 160 6.82 14.23 12.04
C ASP A 160 8.01 15.17 11.77
N GLU A 161 9.24 14.63 11.82
CA GLU A 161 10.47 15.37 11.62
C GLU A 161 10.97 15.30 10.17
N PRO A 162 11.79 16.26 9.73
CA PRO A 162 12.51 16.17 8.45
C PRO A 162 13.40 14.93 8.41
N VAL A 163 13.47 14.31 7.23
CA VAL A 163 14.21 13.05 7.02
C VAL A 163 15.18 13.15 5.85
N THR A 164 16.24 12.35 5.91
CA THR A 164 17.19 12.13 4.81
C THR A 164 17.04 10.71 4.27
N ALA A 165 17.61 10.42 3.12
CA ALA A 165 17.69 9.05 2.61
C ALA A 165 18.30 8.11 3.67
N GLY A 166 17.72 6.93 3.81
CA GLY A 166 18.04 5.96 4.86
C GLY A 166 17.23 6.10 6.15
N ALA A 167 16.53 7.22 6.38
CA ALA A 167 15.70 7.40 7.57
C ALA A 167 14.54 6.39 7.62
N GLU A 168 14.24 5.91 8.82
CA GLU A 168 13.17 4.95 9.08
C GLU A 168 12.16 5.50 10.09
N TRP A 169 10.90 5.15 9.90
CA TRP A 169 9.83 5.36 10.90
C TRP A 169 8.88 4.18 10.92
N THR A 170 8.15 4.03 12.00
CA THR A 170 7.28 2.87 12.21
C THR A 170 5.91 3.29 12.68
N ILE A 171 4.89 2.55 12.20
CA ILE A 171 3.50 2.71 12.61
C ILE A 171 3.02 1.39 13.21
N PRO A 172 2.52 1.39 14.45
CA PRO A 172 1.89 0.22 15.02
C PRO A 172 0.56 -0.07 14.32
N GLN A 173 0.26 -1.34 14.12
CA GLN A 173 -0.99 -1.81 13.54
C GLN A 173 -1.52 -2.97 14.38
N GLU A 174 -2.83 -3.05 14.54
CA GLU A 174 -3.50 -4.21 15.07
C GLU A 174 -4.43 -4.79 14.01
N VAL A 175 -4.25 -6.08 13.72
CA VAL A 175 -5.06 -6.82 12.75
C VAL A 175 -5.85 -7.86 13.51
N VAL A 176 -7.17 -7.82 13.39
CA VAL A 176 -8.02 -8.85 13.95
C VAL A 176 -8.26 -9.92 12.90
N VAL A 177 -7.89 -11.15 13.21
CA VAL A 177 -8.14 -12.34 12.39
C VAL A 177 -9.08 -13.29 13.11
N GLU A 178 -9.92 -13.98 12.33
CA GLU A 178 -10.88 -14.95 12.84
C GLU A 178 -10.94 -16.14 11.87
N ALA A 179 -10.98 -17.34 12.44
CA ALA A 179 -11.15 -18.57 11.66
C ALA A 179 -12.07 -19.56 12.38
N PRO A 180 -12.89 -20.32 11.62
CA PRO A 180 -13.74 -21.37 12.18
C PRO A 180 -12.94 -22.35 13.02
N GLY A 181 -13.39 -22.61 14.25
CA GLY A 181 -12.73 -23.54 15.19
C GLY A 181 -11.41 -23.04 15.81
N ALA A 182 -10.92 -21.85 15.43
CA ALA A 182 -9.74 -21.22 16.02
C ALA A 182 -10.07 -19.92 16.77
N GLY A 183 -11.34 -19.43 16.64
CA GLY A 183 -11.79 -18.20 17.27
C GLY A 183 -11.21 -16.94 16.66
N ARG A 184 -11.20 -15.86 17.46
CA ARG A 184 -10.75 -14.52 17.09
C ARG A 184 -9.48 -14.15 17.83
N LYS A 185 -8.50 -13.57 17.12
CA LYS A 185 -7.23 -13.12 17.69
C LYS A 185 -6.86 -11.73 17.18
N ALA A 186 -6.50 -10.84 18.09
CA ALA A 186 -5.85 -9.58 17.77
C ALA A 186 -4.35 -9.82 17.59
N VAL A 187 -3.83 -9.48 16.44
CA VAL A 187 -2.43 -9.66 16.04
C VAL A 187 -1.79 -8.29 15.92
N LYS A 188 -0.83 -8.00 16.77
CA LYS A 188 -0.03 -6.79 16.68
C LYS A 188 0.96 -6.93 15.54
N ALA A 189 1.03 -5.93 14.69
CA ALA A 189 1.98 -5.81 13.62
C ALA A 189 2.61 -4.41 13.65
N ARG A 190 3.64 -4.22 12.86
CA ARG A 190 4.33 -2.95 12.68
C ARG A 190 4.62 -2.76 11.20
N LEU A 191 4.19 -1.64 10.66
CA LEU A 191 4.64 -1.15 9.37
C LEU A 191 5.91 -0.34 9.57
N ARG A 192 6.99 -0.75 8.93
CA ARG A 192 8.25 -0.02 8.88
C ARG A 192 8.38 0.65 7.53
N TYR A 193 8.52 1.95 7.54
CA TYR A 193 8.78 2.77 6.37
C TYR A 193 10.24 3.18 6.36
N ARG A 194 10.85 3.25 5.18
CA ARG A 194 12.21 3.73 4.98
C ARG A 194 12.26 4.62 3.74
N LEU A 195 12.78 5.82 3.89
CA LEU A 195 13.12 6.67 2.74
C LEU A 195 14.36 6.11 2.05
N GLU A 196 14.17 5.39 0.93
CA GLU A 196 15.27 4.77 0.20
C GLU A 196 16.04 5.81 -0.63
N ASP A 197 15.30 6.70 -1.27
CA ASP A 197 15.86 7.68 -2.19
C ASP A 197 15.01 8.95 -2.24
N LEU A 198 15.66 10.06 -2.56
CA LEU A 198 15.04 11.34 -2.86
C LEU A 198 15.74 11.95 -4.08
N HIS A 199 15.09 11.92 -5.22
CA HIS A 199 15.62 12.44 -6.47
C HIS A 199 14.57 13.28 -7.18
N ASP A 200 14.95 14.49 -7.62
CA ASP A 200 14.09 15.45 -8.34
C ASP A 200 12.73 15.70 -7.66
N GLY A 201 12.73 15.84 -6.33
CA GLY A 201 11.50 16.05 -5.56
C GLY A 201 10.64 14.81 -5.36
N LEU A 202 11.05 13.66 -5.89
CA LEU A 202 10.34 12.40 -5.75
C LEU A 202 10.99 11.53 -4.66
N ALA A 203 10.29 11.32 -3.56
CA ALA A 203 10.70 10.42 -2.48
C ALA A 203 10.25 9.00 -2.76
N THR A 204 11.19 8.05 -2.76
CA THR A 204 10.92 6.61 -2.85
C THR A 204 10.96 6.02 -1.44
N ILE A 205 9.83 5.51 -0.98
CA ILE A 205 9.63 5.01 0.38
C ILE A 205 9.34 3.50 0.30
N ARG A 206 10.19 2.71 0.91
CA ARG A 206 9.97 1.29 1.15
C ARG A 206 9.06 1.09 2.35
N VAL A 207 8.19 0.10 2.29
CA VAL A 207 7.37 -0.33 3.42
C VAL A 207 7.43 -1.84 3.57
N ASP A 208 7.59 -2.29 4.81
CA ASP A 208 7.63 -3.71 5.20
C ASP A 208 6.72 -3.95 6.41
N THR A 209 5.95 -5.04 6.37
CA THR A 209 5.11 -5.45 7.50
C THR A 209 5.80 -6.50 8.36
N THR A 210 5.91 -6.25 9.66
CA THR A 210 6.41 -7.21 10.64
C THR A 210 5.30 -7.61 11.60
N VAL A 211 4.98 -8.90 11.68
CA VAL A 211 4.06 -9.45 12.66
C VAL A 211 4.79 -9.60 14.00
N LEU A 212 4.24 -9.03 15.07
CA LEU A 212 4.84 -9.00 16.40
C LEU A 212 4.19 -10.00 17.38
N THR A 213 2.92 -10.33 17.15
CA THR A 213 2.22 -11.33 17.96
C THR A 213 2.41 -12.70 17.31
N PRO A 214 2.97 -13.72 17.99
CA PRO A 214 3.03 -15.07 17.46
C PRO A 214 1.65 -15.60 17.08
N VAL A 215 1.54 -16.24 15.93
CA VAL A 215 0.30 -16.90 15.47
C VAL A 215 0.62 -18.36 15.24
N ASP A 216 0.32 -19.19 16.26
CA ASP A 216 0.68 -20.61 16.26
C ASP A 216 -0.40 -21.49 15.60
N ASP A 217 -1.61 -20.95 15.42
CA ASP A 217 -2.71 -21.66 14.74
C ASP A 217 -2.68 -21.38 13.23
N PRO A 218 -2.41 -22.40 12.38
CA PRO A 218 -2.33 -22.23 10.95
C PRO A 218 -3.62 -21.67 10.29
N ARG A 219 -4.79 -21.88 10.93
CA ARG A 219 -6.06 -21.33 10.42
C ARG A 219 -6.10 -19.81 10.56
N LEU A 220 -5.62 -19.28 11.69
CA LEU A 220 -5.50 -17.85 11.92
C LEU A 220 -4.38 -17.25 11.06
N GLU A 221 -3.26 -17.96 10.92
CA GLU A 221 -2.15 -17.55 10.05
C GLU A 221 -2.60 -17.43 8.59
N ALA A 222 -3.39 -18.38 8.09
CA ALA A 222 -3.95 -18.32 6.75
C ALA A 222 -4.82 -17.06 6.53
N ARG A 223 -5.59 -16.63 7.54
CA ARG A 223 -6.38 -15.38 7.49
C ARG A 223 -5.52 -14.11 7.54
N LEU A 224 -4.33 -14.21 8.12
CA LEU A 224 -3.40 -13.09 8.20
C LEU A 224 -2.73 -12.79 6.85
N LEU A 225 -2.61 -13.78 5.94
CA LEU A 225 -1.94 -13.61 4.64
C LEU A 225 -2.46 -12.42 3.84
N GLU A 226 -3.76 -12.17 3.87
CA GLU A 226 -4.40 -11.07 3.14
C GLU A 226 -4.23 -9.70 3.82
N ARG A 227 -3.65 -9.66 5.04
CA ARG A 227 -3.54 -8.47 5.87
C ARG A 227 -2.12 -7.93 6.00
N ILE A 228 -1.15 -8.65 5.47
CA ILE A 228 0.27 -8.28 5.49
C ILE A 228 0.76 -8.07 4.06
N TRP A 229 1.56 -7.04 3.87
CA TRP A 229 2.08 -6.68 2.55
C TRP A 229 3.36 -5.87 2.70
N ASP A 230 4.18 -5.91 1.68
CA ASP A 230 5.40 -5.13 1.57
C ASP A 230 5.37 -4.36 0.24
N GLY A 231 6.16 -3.31 0.09
CA GLY A 231 6.16 -2.60 -1.18
C GLY A 231 6.93 -1.31 -1.21
N THR A 232 6.64 -0.53 -2.26
CA THR A 232 7.28 0.75 -2.53
C THR A 232 6.21 1.81 -2.84
N ILE A 233 6.43 2.99 -2.32
CA ILE A 233 5.58 4.16 -2.47
C ILE A 233 6.42 5.28 -3.04
N LYS A 234 5.88 6.02 -4.00
CA LYS A 234 6.48 7.25 -4.51
C LYS A 234 5.65 8.44 -4.05
N PHE A 235 6.30 9.38 -3.42
CA PHE A 235 5.69 10.59 -2.89
C PHE A 235 6.34 11.81 -3.53
N ASP A 236 5.54 12.66 -4.16
CA ASP A 236 5.96 13.95 -4.68
C ASP A 236 6.00 14.96 -3.54
N VAL A 237 7.20 15.43 -3.19
CA VAL A 237 7.44 16.32 -2.06
C VAL A 237 6.89 17.71 -2.31
N GLU A 238 6.98 18.20 -3.55
CA GLU A 238 6.49 19.52 -3.93
C GLU A 238 4.96 19.54 -4.00
N ALA A 239 4.36 18.59 -4.72
CA ALA A 239 2.91 18.44 -4.78
C ALA A 239 2.30 17.96 -3.44
N GLY A 240 3.11 17.43 -2.53
CA GLY A 240 2.67 16.94 -1.22
C GLY A 240 1.66 15.80 -1.32
N ARG A 241 1.90 14.81 -2.19
CA ARG A 241 0.98 13.67 -2.38
C ARG A 241 1.68 12.42 -2.86
N VAL A 242 1.07 11.27 -2.59
CA VAL A 242 1.46 9.99 -3.20
C VAL A 242 1.16 10.03 -4.68
N VAL A 243 2.12 9.66 -5.53
CA VAL A 243 1.95 9.56 -6.98
C VAL A 243 1.85 8.13 -7.48
N SER A 244 2.43 7.18 -6.77
CA SER A 244 2.23 5.76 -7.04
C SER A 244 2.54 4.90 -5.82
N ARG A 245 1.93 3.72 -5.80
CA ARG A 245 2.19 2.68 -4.81
C ARG A 245 2.16 1.31 -5.49
N LYS A 246 3.12 0.48 -5.13
CA LYS A 246 3.15 -0.92 -5.51
C LYS A 246 3.41 -1.75 -4.26
N THR A 247 2.43 -2.58 -3.88
CA THR A 247 2.51 -3.47 -2.72
C THR A 247 2.16 -4.89 -3.12
N GLY A 248 2.61 -5.86 -2.34
CA GLY A 248 2.27 -7.25 -2.60
C GLY A 248 2.66 -8.17 -1.46
N VAL A 249 2.22 -9.40 -1.58
CA VAL A 249 2.54 -10.52 -0.69
C VAL A 249 2.64 -11.80 -1.52
N ASP A 250 3.52 -12.71 -1.14
CA ASP A 250 3.57 -14.08 -1.64
C ASP A 250 3.99 -14.97 -0.48
N ARG A 251 3.02 -15.64 0.12
CA ARG A 251 3.23 -16.47 1.31
C ARG A 251 2.40 -17.73 1.26
N ARG A 252 2.86 -18.75 1.98
CA ARG A 252 2.21 -20.07 2.10
C ARG A 252 2.10 -20.46 3.55
N VAL A 253 0.94 -21.01 3.91
CA VAL A 253 0.66 -21.64 5.21
C VAL A 253 0.34 -23.10 4.97
N VAL A 254 0.88 -23.97 5.79
CA VAL A 254 0.64 -25.43 5.76
C VAL A 254 -0.16 -25.85 6.99
N GLY A 255 -0.96 -26.91 6.85
CA GLY A 255 -1.70 -27.49 7.98
C GLY A 255 -2.95 -26.74 8.42
N PHE A 256 -3.41 -25.73 7.65
CA PHE A 256 -4.56 -24.89 8.03
C PHE A 256 -5.89 -25.69 8.12
N SER A 257 -5.99 -26.85 7.49
CA SER A 257 -7.14 -27.76 7.53
C SER A 257 -6.68 -29.22 7.64
N GLY A 258 -5.67 -29.47 8.48
CA GLY A 258 -5.05 -30.78 8.69
C GLY A 258 -3.72 -30.94 7.97
N PRO A 259 -2.96 -32.03 8.27
CA PRO A 259 -1.56 -32.18 7.88
C PRO A 259 -1.29 -32.14 6.37
N GLN A 260 -2.28 -32.53 5.55
CA GLN A 260 -2.17 -32.56 4.08
C GLN A 260 -2.81 -31.33 3.43
N SER A 261 -2.89 -30.23 4.14
CA SER A 261 -3.44 -28.97 3.61
C SER A 261 -2.40 -27.88 3.51
N SER A 262 -2.55 -27.02 2.50
CA SER A 262 -1.80 -25.77 2.41
C SER A 262 -2.59 -24.72 1.66
N VAL A 263 -2.36 -23.46 2.01
CA VAL A 263 -2.86 -22.32 1.24
C VAL A 263 -1.68 -21.41 0.91
N ARG A 264 -1.57 -21.03 -0.36
CA ARG A 264 -0.68 -19.96 -0.82
C ARG A 264 -1.50 -18.79 -1.26
N TYR A 265 -1.15 -17.63 -0.79
CA TYR A 265 -1.73 -16.37 -1.23
C TYR A 265 -0.64 -15.50 -1.83
N LYS A 266 -0.85 -15.11 -3.08
CA LYS A 266 -0.01 -14.15 -3.80
C LYS A 266 -0.89 -13.00 -4.25
N SER A 267 -0.51 -11.77 -3.90
CA SER A 267 -1.25 -10.59 -4.32
C SER A 267 -0.30 -9.48 -4.69
N SER A 268 -0.73 -8.65 -5.64
CA SER A 268 -0.11 -7.37 -5.97
C SER A 268 -1.17 -6.30 -6.15
N LEU A 269 -0.91 -5.13 -5.59
CA LEU A 269 -1.72 -3.92 -5.75
C LEU A 269 -0.81 -2.82 -6.31
N GLU A 270 -1.20 -2.28 -7.45
CA GLU A 270 -0.54 -1.12 -8.06
C GLU A 270 -1.56 0.01 -8.14
N GLU A 271 -1.18 1.18 -7.65
CA GLU A 271 -1.95 2.41 -7.72
C GLU A 271 -1.08 3.50 -8.32
N ARG A 272 -1.64 4.27 -9.24
CA ARG A 272 -0.95 5.37 -9.90
C ARG A 272 -1.90 6.55 -10.09
N VAL A 273 -1.47 7.72 -9.68
CA VAL A 273 -2.15 8.98 -10.01
C VAL A 273 -2.02 9.25 -11.50
N ARG A 274 -3.12 9.70 -12.11
CA ARG A 274 -3.22 10.01 -13.56
C ARG A 274 -2.72 11.40 -13.86
#